data_8d5a20b90f610e18625031d2f9edd3e3
#
_entry.id   8d5a20b90f610e18625031d2f9edd3e3
#
_cell.length_a   1.000
_cell.length_b   1.000
_cell.length_c   1.000
_cell.angle_alpha   90.00
_cell.angle_beta   90.00
_cell.angle_gamma   90.00
#
_symmetry.space_group_name_H-M   'P 1'
#
loop_
_entity.id
_entity.type
_entity.pdbx_description
1 polymer ?
#
loop_
_entity_poly.entity_id
_entity_poly.type
_entity_poly.pdbx_seq_one_letter_code
_entity_poly.pdbx_strand_id
1 'polypeptide(L)'
;NDCEITIDTIEAHYWNYKIDPKKLDKSWGDSIYTDFSDFNECSLKMCVEIFNQDKADKLTRSLSDCDCIRFSDGFWYKFTKKNVTKENAIMKITEVCGFSTDSIIAFGDDYADIGMLELCGTGVAMGNAIDEVKERADIVIGSNDEDGIAGFIENEIL
;
A
#
# COMPACT_ATOMS: atom_id res chain seq x y z
N ASN A 1 -22.84 -8.19 -7.96
CA ASN A 1 -21.40 -7.93 -7.76
C ASN A 1 -20.93 -8.77 -6.59
N ASP A 2 -20.02 -9.72 -6.85
CA ASP A 2 -19.59 -10.69 -5.84
C ASP A 2 -18.21 -10.36 -5.25
N CYS A 3 -17.72 -9.13 -5.42
CA CYS A 3 -16.45 -8.66 -4.86
C CYS A 3 -16.67 -7.50 -3.89
N GLU A 4 -15.80 -7.40 -2.91
CA GLU A 4 -15.70 -6.20 -2.10
C GLU A 4 -14.81 -5.17 -2.80
N ILE A 5 -15.17 -3.90 -2.65
CA ILE A 5 -14.47 -2.77 -3.23
C ILE A 5 -14.34 -1.70 -2.16
N THR A 6 -13.15 -1.12 -2.05
CA THR A 6 -12.93 0.11 -1.29
C THR A 6 -12.40 1.21 -2.21
N ILE A 7 -12.80 2.44 -1.95
CA ILE A 7 -12.29 3.63 -2.64
C ILE A 7 -11.90 4.68 -1.61
N ASP A 8 -10.66 5.15 -1.71
CA ASP A 8 -10.20 6.31 -0.96
C ASP A 8 -10.31 7.57 -1.84
N THR A 9 -10.90 8.60 -1.29
CA THR A 9 -10.92 9.96 -1.85
C THR A 9 -10.13 10.90 -0.93
N ILE A 10 -10.10 12.19 -1.21
CA ILE A 10 -9.52 13.18 -0.29
C ILE A 10 -10.34 13.29 0.99
N GLU A 11 -11.65 13.09 0.90
CA GLU A 11 -12.60 13.38 1.98
C GLU A 11 -12.91 12.14 2.82
N ALA A 12 -12.92 10.93 2.22
CA ALA A 12 -13.45 9.75 2.90
C ALA A 12 -12.94 8.44 2.31
N HIS A 13 -13.13 7.38 3.10
CA HIS A 13 -12.97 5.99 2.71
C HIS A 13 -14.35 5.38 2.47
N TYR A 14 -14.60 4.84 1.30
CA TYR A 14 -15.83 4.21 0.89
C TYR A 14 -15.65 2.70 0.73
N TRP A 15 -16.67 1.92 1.11
CA TRP A 15 -16.62 0.47 1.06
C TRP A 15 -18.02 -0.13 0.81
N ASN A 16 -18.11 -1.13 -0.06
CA ASN A 16 -19.34 -1.90 -0.28
C ASN A 16 -19.39 -3.21 0.52
N TYR A 17 -18.86 -3.20 1.75
CA TYR A 17 -18.72 -4.40 2.55
C TYR A 17 -19.99 -5.28 2.56
N LYS A 18 -19.76 -6.60 2.55
CA LYS A 18 -20.84 -7.62 2.48
C LYS A 18 -21.33 -8.09 3.85
N ILE A 19 -20.73 -7.61 4.91
CA ILE A 19 -21.11 -7.93 6.28
C ILE A 19 -21.93 -6.81 6.91
N ASP A 20 -22.69 -7.12 7.96
CA ASP A 20 -23.42 -6.11 8.74
C ASP A 20 -22.45 -5.03 9.22
N PRO A 21 -22.66 -3.74 8.90
CA PRO A 21 -21.81 -2.63 9.32
C PRO A 21 -21.53 -2.56 10.83
N LYS A 22 -22.45 -3.08 11.64
CA LYS A 22 -22.28 -3.17 13.10
C LYS A 22 -21.26 -4.21 13.55
N LYS A 23 -20.90 -5.14 12.66
CA LYS A 23 -19.92 -6.20 12.91
C LYS A 23 -18.57 -5.91 12.25
N LEU A 24 -18.44 -4.78 11.56
CA LEU A 24 -17.20 -4.37 10.96
C LEU A 24 -16.16 -4.10 12.04
N ASP A 25 -14.98 -4.66 11.85
CA ASP A 25 -13.82 -4.27 12.63
C ASP A 25 -13.44 -2.83 12.25
N LYS A 26 -13.56 -1.92 13.22
CA LYS A 26 -13.22 -0.50 13.04
C LYS A 26 -11.74 -0.20 13.21
N SER A 27 -10.89 -1.19 13.34
CA SER A 27 -9.44 -1.01 13.41
C SER A 27 -8.88 -0.30 12.18
N TRP A 28 -9.56 -0.42 11.03
CA TRP A 28 -9.23 0.25 9.76
C TRP A 28 -9.80 1.67 9.62
N GLY A 29 -10.44 2.19 10.67
CA GLY A 29 -11.08 3.50 10.67
C GLY A 29 -12.55 3.48 10.24
N ASP A 30 -13.15 4.67 10.19
CA ASP A 30 -14.53 4.82 9.75
C ASP A 30 -14.62 4.76 8.22
N SER A 31 -15.58 3.98 7.72
CA SER A 31 -15.87 3.86 6.30
C SER A 31 -17.33 4.23 6.01
N ILE A 32 -17.56 4.80 4.83
CA ILE A 32 -18.91 5.12 4.34
C ILE A 32 -19.36 3.98 3.44
N TYR A 33 -20.51 3.38 3.77
CA TYR A 33 -21.10 2.37 2.90
C TYR A 33 -21.61 2.96 1.60
N THR A 34 -21.29 2.30 0.49
CA THR A 34 -21.87 2.57 -0.84
C THR A 34 -21.90 1.31 -1.68
N ASP A 35 -22.87 1.16 -2.56
CA ASP A 35 -22.90 0.09 -3.56
C ASP A 35 -22.18 0.47 -4.87
N PHE A 36 -21.63 1.68 -4.92
CA PHE A 36 -20.92 2.27 -6.06
C PHE A 36 -21.74 2.44 -7.34
N SER A 37 -23.08 2.30 -7.31
CA SER A 37 -23.93 2.44 -8.51
C SER A 37 -23.92 3.84 -9.08
N ASP A 38 -23.89 4.86 -8.23
CA ASP A 38 -23.89 6.28 -8.59
C ASP A 38 -22.63 7.02 -8.12
N PHE A 39 -21.53 6.28 -7.83
CA PHE A 39 -20.31 6.87 -7.35
C PHE A 39 -19.59 7.65 -8.46
N ASN A 40 -19.33 8.94 -8.23
CA ASN A 40 -18.72 9.85 -9.20
C ASN A 40 -17.62 10.75 -8.63
N GLU A 41 -17.10 10.42 -7.44
CA GLU A 41 -16.02 11.19 -6.84
C GLU A 41 -14.65 10.83 -7.42
N CYS A 42 -13.69 11.76 -7.32
CA CYS A 42 -12.31 11.51 -7.72
C CYS A 42 -11.66 10.53 -6.75
N SER A 43 -11.29 9.37 -7.25
CA SER A 43 -10.59 8.33 -6.51
C SER A 43 -9.09 8.58 -6.46
N LEU A 44 -8.49 8.48 -5.28
CA LEU A 44 -7.03 8.45 -5.08
C LEU A 44 -6.51 7.02 -5.22
N LYS A 45 -7.25 6.07 -4.67
CA LYS A 45 -6.93 4.64 -4.66
C LYS A 45 -8.22 3.83 -4.65
N MET A 46 -8.22 2.73 -5.37
CA MET A 46 -9.27 1.72 -5.33
C MET A 46 -8.63 0.38 -4.95
N CYS A 47 -9.22 -0.34 -3.98
CA CYS A 47 -8.87 -1.73 -3.72
C CYS A 47 -10.06 -2.62 -4.04
N VAL A 48 -9.78 -3.77 -4.66
CA VAL A 48 -10.80 -4.74 -5.09
C VAL A 48 -10.38 -6.13 -4.63
N GLU A 49 -11.29 -6.84 -3.98
CA GLU A 49 -11.10 -8.25 -3.64
C GLU A 49 -11.41 -9.13 -4.86
N ILE A 50 -10.42 -9.87 -5.35
CA ILE A 50 -10.54 -10.69 -6.57
C ILE A 50 -9.97 -12.08 -6.33
N PHE A 51 -10.84 -13.08 -6.17
CA PHE A 51 -10.45 -14.48 -5.90
C PHE A 51 -9.95 -15.24 -7.12
N ASN A 52 -10.08 -14.71 -8.33
CA ASN A 52 -9.74 -15.37 -9.58
C ASN A 52 -8.67 -14.57 -10.33
N GLN A 53 -7.49 -15.15 -10.53
CA GLN A 53 -6.36 -14.52 -11.17
C GLN A 53 -6.67 -14.04 -12.61
N ASP A 54 -7.40 -14.81 -13.41
CA ASP A 54 -7.75 -14.41 -14.79
C ASP A 54 -8.63 -13.17 -14.81
N LYS A 55 -9.51 -13.02 -13.80
CA LYS A 55 -10.33 -11.80 -13.65
C LYS A 55 -9.48 -10.62 -13.23
N ALA A 56 -8.52 -10.80 -12.31
CA ALA A 56 -7.58 -9.75 -11.90
C ALA A 56 -6.76 -9.26 -13.09
N ASP A 57 -6.18 -10.18 -13.88
CA ASP A 57 -5.39 -9.86 -15.06
C ASP A 57 -6.23 -9.14 -16.14
N LYS A 58 -7.48 -9.57 -16.31
CA LYS A 58 -8.40 -8.91 -17.25
C LYS A 58 -8.73 -7.49 -16.81
N LEU A 59 -9.00 -7.28 -15.53
CA LEU A 59 -9.28 -5.96 -14.97
C LEU A 59 -8.05 -5.05 -15.11
N THR A 60 -6.87 -5.54 -14.72
CA THR A 60 -5.60 -4.80 -14.86
C THR A 60 -5.35 -4.36 -16.30
N ARG A 61 -5.56 -5.26 -17.26
CA ARG A 61 -5.42 -4.90 -18.70
C ARG A 61 -6.47 -3.90 -19.18
N SER A 62 -7.67 -3.89 -18.60
CA SER A 62 -8.74 -2.94 -18.98
C SER A 62 -8.52 -1.53 -18.42
N LEU A 63 -7.74 -1.40 -17.35
CA LEU A 63 -7.39 -0.15 -16.68
C LEU A 63 -5.96 0.29 -17.07
N SER A 64 -5.74 0.55 -18.35
CA SER A 64 -4.42 0.79 -18.93
C SER A 64 -3.69 2.04 -18.41
N ASP A 65 -4.40 2.97 -17.80
CA ASP A 65 -3.91 4.20 -17.15
C ASP A 65 -3.73 4.07 -15.64
N CYS A 66 -3.92 2.85 -15.09
CA CYS A 66 -3.69 2.53 -13.70
C CYS A 66 -2.50 1.58 -13.54
N ASP A 67 -1.83 1.68 -12.39
CA ASP A 67 -0.95 0.66 -11.86
C ASP A 67 -1.75 -0.26 -10.93
N CYS A 68 -1.43 -1.55 -10.96
CA CYS A 68 -2.07 -2.57 -10.14
C CYS A 68 -1.02 -3.30 -9.30
N ILE A 69 -1.23 -3.35 -7.99
CA ILE A 69 -0.39 -4.09 -7.05
C ILE A 69 -1.30 -5.01 -6.23
N ARG A 70 -0.94 -6.30 -6.15
CA ARG A 70 -1.58 -7.26 -5.25
C ARG A 70 -1.00 -7.10 -3.84
N PHE A 71 -1.83 -7.18 -2.81
CA PHE A 71 -1.38 -7.34 -1.43
C PHE A 71 -0.95 -8.79 -1.17
N SER A 72 0.05 -8.96 -0.32
CA SER A 72 0.59 -10.29 0.03
C SER A 72 -0.36 -11.11 0.90
N ASP A 73 -1.20 -10.46 1.69
CA ASP A 73 -2.05 -11.06 2.73
C ASP A 73 -3.42 -11.56 2.22
N GLY A 74 -3.65 -11.63 0.90
CA GLY A 74 -4.93 -12.12 0.44
C GLY A 74 -5.22 -11.95 -1.06
N PHE A 75 -6.48 -11.68 -1.34
CA PHE A 75 -7.01 -11.54 -2.70
C PHE A 75 -7.31 -10.09 -3.07
N TRP A 76 -6.74 -9.13 -2.33
CA TRP A 76 -6.90 -7.72 -2.58
C TRP A 76 -5.90 -7.19 -3.59
N TYR A 77 -6.38 -6.35 -4.50
CA TYR A 77 -5.61 -5.68 -5.53
C TYR A 77 -5.83 -4.18 -5.42
N LYS A 78 -4.75 -3.43 -5.30
CA LYS A 78 -4.74 -1.97 -5.26
C LYS A 78 -4.55 -1.42 -6.68
N PHE A 79 -5.42 -0.50 -7.06
CA PHE A 79 -5.33 0.28 -8.29
C PHE A 79 -5.12 1.75 -7.95
N THR A 80 -4.11 2.35 -8.54
CA THR A 80 -3.80 3.78 -8.47
C THR A 80 -3.58 4.30 -9.87
N LYS A 81 -3.66 5.61 -10.08
CA LYS A 81 -3.25 6.20 -11.35
C LYS A 81 -1.78 5.84 -11.61
N LYS A 82 -1.41 5.67 -12.88
CA LYS A 82 -0.05 5.34 -13.30
C LYS A 82 0.98 6.28 -12.68
N ASN A 83 2.10 5.70 -12.23
CA ASN A 83 3.22 6.39 -11.58
C ASN A 83 2.87 7.04 -10.22
N VAL A 84 1.71 6.73 -9.63
CA VAL A 84 1.39 7.12 -8.24
C VAL A 84 1.90 6.03 -7.31
N THR A 85 3.19 6.07 -7.03
CA THR A 85 3.92 5.09 -6.23
C THR A 85 4.68 5.76 -5.08
N LYS A 86 5.12 4.97 -4.08
CA LYS A 86 5.87 5.49 -2.93
C LYS A 86 7.21 6.08 -3.36
N GLU A 87 7.95 5.40 -4.22
CA GLU A 87 9.24 5.87 -4.73
C GLU A 87 9.10 7.17 -5.53
N ASN A 88 8.09 7.32 -6.36
CA ASN A 88 7.85 8.56 -7.10
C ASN A 88 7.47 9.73 -6.17
N ALA A 89 6.74 9.45 -5.09
CA ALA A 89 6.44 10.45 -4.08
C ALA A 89 7.71 10.90 -3.35
N ILE A 90 8.59 9.97 -2.99
CA ILE A 90 9.90 10.26 -2.37
C ILE A 90 10.76 11.12 -3.32
N MET A 91 10.90 10.74 -4.58
CA MET A 91 11.65 11.53 -5.57
C MET A 91 11.12 12.97 -5.66
N LYS A 92 9.80 13.13 -5.64
CA LYS A 92 9.18 14.46 -5.67
C LYS A 92 9.49 15.28 -4.43
N ILE A 93 9.46 14.67 -3.24
CA ILE A 93 9.78 15.33 -1.97
C ILE A 93 11.26 15.73 -1.94
N THR A 94 12.18 14.84 -2.34
CA THR A 94 13.61 15.14 -2.38
C THR A 94 13.94 16.28 -3.34
N GLU A 95 13.30 16.32 -4.51
CA GLU A 95 13.42 17.42 -5.46
C GLU A 95 12.99 18.76 -4.86
N VAL A 96 11.83 18.80 -4.19
CA VAL A 96 11.28 20.02 -3.59
C VAL A 96 12.09 20.47 -2.38
N CYS A 97 12.57 19.54 -1.55
CA CYS A 97 13.29 19.85 -0.31
C CYS A 97 14.80 20.00 -0.50
N GLY A 98 15.36 19.57 -1.63
CA GLY A 98 16.76 19.76 -1.98
C GLY A 98 17.73 18.82 -1.24
N PHE A 99 17.33 17.59 -0.92
CA PHE A 99 18.20 16.55 -0.36
C PHE A 99 18.21 15.29 -1.22
N SER A 100 19.20 14.41 -1.04
CA SER A 100 19.34 13.18 -1.80
C SER A 100 18.52 12.03 -1.19
N THR A 101 18.04 11.12 -2.04
CA THR A 101 17.47 9.84 -1.61
C THR A 101 18.47 9.01 -0.77
N ASP A 102 19.77 9.18 -0.99
CA ASP A 102 20.83 8.53 -0.19
C ASP A 102 20.80 8.90 1.31
N SER A 103 20.11 9.99 1.65
CA SER A 103 19.95 10.46 3.04
C SER A 103 18.68 9.93 3.71
N ILE A 104 17.93 9.05 3.03
CA ILE A 104 16.65 8.52 3.51
C ILE A 104 16.82 7.08 3.96
N ILE A 105 16.21 6.77 5.10
CA ILE A 105 15.98 5.38 5.54
C ILE A 105 14.51 5.07 5.29
N ALA A 106 14.23 4.03 4.53
CA ALA A 106 12.88 3.59 4.21
C ALA A 106 12.57 2.25 4.90
N PHE A 107 11.36 2.12 5.45
CA PHE A 107 10.87 0.90 6.09
C PHE A 107 9.71 0.32 5.29
N GLY A 108 9.69 -1.00 5.10
CA GLY A 108 8.64 -1.65 4.31
C GLY A 108 8.43 -3.12 4.64
N ASP A 109 7.29 -3.67 4.21
CA ASP A 109 6.90 -5.05 4.50
C ASP A 109 6.21 -5.77 3.33
N ASP A 110 5.68 -5.06 2.32
CA ASP A 110 4.92 -5.66 1.23
C ASP A 110 5.42 -5.20 -0.16
N TYR A 111 4.90 -5.80 -1.22
CA TYR A 111 5.26 -5.54 -2.62
C TYR A 111 5.30 -4.07 -2.99
N ALA A 112 4.38 -3.27 -2.44
CA ALA A 112 4.31 -1.83 -2.69
C ALA A 112 5.49 -1.03 -2.14
N ASP A 113 6.33 -1.64 -1.31
CA ASP A 113 7.46 -0.99 -0.64
C ASP A 113 8.80 -1.23 -1.35
N ILE A 114 8.88 -2.25 -2.20
CA ILE A 114 10.13 -2.67 -2.84
C ILE A 114 10.81 -1.49 -3.55
N GLY A 115 10.07 -0.77 -4.41
CA GLY A 115 10.66 0.35 -5.15
C GLY A 115 11.17 1.49 -4.25
N MET A 116 10.51 1.71 -3.12
CA MET A 116 10.94 2.69 -2.12
C MET A 116 12.21 2.23 -1.38
N LEU A 117 12.29 0.95 -1.00
CA LEU A 117 13.46 0.38 -0.32
C LEU A 117 14.70 0.43 -1.22
N GLU A 118 14.55 0.07 -2.50
CA GLU A 118 15.65 0.11 -3.48
C GLU A 118 16.10 1.52 -3.85
N LEU A 119 15.21 2.52 -3.73
CA LEU A 119 15.50 3.92 -4.08
C LEU A 119 16.27 4.65 -2.99
N CYS A 120 15.97 4.36 -1.72
CA CYS A 120 16.50 5.09 -0.58
C CYS A 120 17.91 4.63 -0.22
N GLY A 121 18.68 5.49 0.45
CA GLY A 121 20.04 5.20 0.87
C GLY A 121 20.15 4.02 1.84
N THR A 122 19.09 3.71 2.56
CA THR A 122 18.96 2.49 3.37
C THR A 122 17.54 1.98 3.30
N GLY A 123 17.37 0.80 2.72
CA GLY A 123 16.12 0.06 2.70
C GLY A 123 16.05 -0.96 3.85
N VAL A 124 15.04 -0.85 4.70
CA VAL A 124 14.88 -1.67 5.91
C VAL A 124 13.58 -2.48 5.81
N ALA A 125 13.69 -3.80 5.77
CA ALA A 125 12.55 -4.71 5.82
C ALA A 125 12.13 -5.00 7.26
N MET A 126 10.81 -4.97 7.48
CA MET A 126 10.22 -5.41 8.74
C MET A 126 10.38 -6.92 8.94
N GLY A 127 10.47 -7.40 10.17
CA GLY A 127 10.56 -8.82 10.48
C GLY A 127 9.37 -9.65 9.99
N ASN A 128 8.18 -9.05 9.95
CA ASN A 128 6.95 -9.61 9.36
C ASN A 128 6.84 -9.42 7.83
N ALA A 129 7.82 -8.79 7.18
CA ALA A 129 7.80 -8.59 5.74
C ALA A 129 7.81 -9.92 4.96
N ILE A 130 7.26 -9.91 3.75
CA ILE A 130 7.38 -11.04 2.83
C ILE A 130 8.84 -11.28 2.42
N ASP A 131 9.18 -12.52 2.07
CA ASP A 131 10.56 -12.91 1.75
C ASP A 131 11.15 -12.04 0.64
N GLU A 132 10.37 -11.71 -0.38
CA GLU A 132 10.78 -10.90 -1.52
C GLU A 132 11.20 -9.47 -1.13
N VAL A 133 10.58 -8.90 -0.11
CA VAL A 133 10.97 -7.60 0.48
C VAL A 133 12.26 -7.74 1.29
N LYS A 134 12.39 -8.80 2.10
CA LYS A 134 13.61 -9.07 2.88
C LYS A 134 14.82 -9.29 2.00
N GLU A 135 14.65 -9.94 0.85
CA GLU A 135 15.73 -10.18 -0.12
C GLU A 135 16.22 -8.91 -0.82
N ARG A 136 15.37 -7.87 -0.89
CA ARG A 136 15.67 -6.60 -1.56
C ARG A 136 16.12 -5.48 -0.63
N ALA A 137 15.92 -5.64 0.66
CA ALA A 137 16.32 -4.68 1.67
C ALA A 137 17.79 -4.83 2.06
N ASP A 138 18.40 -3.74 2.50
CA ASP A 138 19.76 -3.74 3.04
C ASP A 138 19.82 -4.38 4.44
N ILE A 139 18.76 -4.19 5.23
CA ILE A 139 18.65 -4.60 6.63
C ILE A 139 17.29 -5.23 6.89
N VAL A 140 17.26 -6.27 7.74
CA VAL A 140 16.02 -6.83 8.29
C VAL A 140 15.99 -6.60 9.80
N ILE A 141 14.90 -6.02 10.30
CA ILE A 141 14.73 -5.67 11.73
C ILE A 141 13.67 -6.54 12.40
N GLY A 142 13.31 -6.23 13.64
CA GLY A 142 12.17 -6.84 14.34
C GLY A 142 10.84 -6.60 13.63
N SER A 143 9.82 -7.38 13.99
CA SER A 143 8.47 -7.22 13.46
C SER A 143 7.78 -5.95 13.98
N ASN A 144 6.62 -5.60 13.38
CA ASN A 144 5.76 -4.55 13.88
C ASN A 144 5.26 -4.83 15.31
N ASP A 145 5.05 -6.11 15.68
CA ASP A 145 4.61 -6.51 17.02
C ASP A 145 5.74 -6.47 18.06
N GLU A 146 6.98 -6.28 17.63
CA GLU A 146 8.20 -6.23 18.46
C GLU A 146 8.82 -4.82 18.48
N ASP A 147 8.06 -3.80 18.11
CA ASP A 147 8.53 -2.41 18.01
C ASP A 147 9.80 -2.26 17.15
N GLY A 148 9.92 -3.06 16.07
CA GLY A 148 11.14 -3.18 15.26
C GLY A 148 11.71 -1.86 14.77
N ILE A 149 10.88 -0.92 14.31
CA ILE A 149 11.33 0.41 13.86
C ILE A 149 11.90 1.22 15.03
N ALA A 150 11.20 1.25 16.16
CA ALA A 150 11.69 2.00 17.33
C ALA A 150 13.02 1.46 17.82
N GLY A 151 13.15 0.13 17.95
CA GLY A 151 14.39 -0.51 18.34
C GLY A 151 15.56 -0.23 17.37
N PHE A 152 15.28 -0.22 16.07
CA PHE A 152 16.30 0.14 15.08
C PHE A 152 16.75 1.60 15.22
N ILE A 153 15.83 2.54 15.37
CA ILE A 153 16.15 3.96 15.53
C ILE A 153 16.99 4.20 16.80
N GLU A 154 16.61 3.58 17.91
CA GLU A 154 17.31 3.74 19.19
C GLU A 154 18.73 3.17 19.19
N ASN A 155 18.96 2.06 18.49
CA ASN A 155 20.24 1.36 18.54
C ASN A 155 21.22 1.74 17.41
N GLU A 156 20.71 2.16 16.25
CA GLU A 156 21.53 2.36 15.05
C GLU A 156 21.61 3.84 14.60
N ILE A 157 20.73 4.72 15.12
CA ILE A 157 20.66 6.12 14.64
C ILE A 157 20.94 7.13 15.76
N LEU A 158 20.45 6.88 16.99
CA LEU A 158 20.60 7.78 18.15
C LEU A 158 21.79 7.39 19.02
#